data_f7d4fd2cce0ee90f7ba9b14f37280899
#
_entry.id   f7d4fd2cce0ee90f7ba9b14f37280899
#
_cell.length_a   1.000
_cell.length_b   1.000
_cell.length_c   1.000
_cell.angle_alpha   90.00
_cell.angle_beta   90.00
_cell.angle_gamma   90.00
#
_symmetry.space_group_name_H-M   'P 1'
#
loop_
_entity.id
_entity.type
_entity.pdbx_description
1 polymer ?
#
loop_
_entity_poly.entity_id
_entity_poly.type
_entity_poly.pdbx_seq_one_letter_code
_entity_poly.pdbx_strand_id
1 'polypeptide(L)'
;PISALAGDNVVTRSANMPWFEGPTLLHHLENVYTASDDNRIDVRFPVQFVIRPQRADYPDYRGYAGRVAGGVLRVGDEVMVLPSGLTSTITGIDSPLGPLQEATPGQAVTVLLADDLSITRGDMICRPNNRPRASQELEAMLCWMDDAAPLQPNRIYSLKHTSKLARAKVTKVLYRLNISNLHREQGVDALALNEIGRVELHTTAPLFFDDYHVNRTTGSFILVDEHSGQTCAAGMLLSPRT
;
A
#
# COMPACT_ATOMS: atom_id res chain seq x y z
N PRO A 1 11.76 27.05 -1.65
CA PRO A 1 13.20 26.94 -1.92
C PRO A 1 14.00 27.13 -0.63
N ILE A 2 15.07 26.36 -0.49
CA ILE A 2 16.01 26.41 0.64
C ILE A 2 17.44 26.25 0.11
N SER A 3 18.42 26.74 0.87
CA SER A 3 19.81 26.32 0.74
C SER A 3 20.22 25.62 2.04
N ALA A 4 20.37 24.30 1.97
CA ALA A 4 20.78 23.52 3.15
C ALA A 4 22.20 23.89 3.62
N LEU A 5 23.11 24.24 2.67
CA LEU A 5 24.49 24.61 2.95
C LEU A 5 24.59 25.97 3.65
N ALA A 6 23.82 26.96 3.18
CA ALA A 6 23.85 28.32 3.72
C ALA A 6 22.81 28.57 4.84
N GLY A 7 21.89 27.62 5.05
CA GLY A 7 20.79 27.77 6.00
C GLY A 7 19.64 28.67 5.53
N ASP A 8 19.66 29.09 4.25
CA ASP A 8 18.65 29.99 3.72
C ASP A 8 17.25 29.35 3.73
N ASN A 9 16.27 30.06 4.27
CA ASN A 9 14.88 29.62 4.42
C ASN A 9 14.69 28.28 5.19
N VAL A 10 15.68 27.82 5.92
CA VAL A 10 15.54 26.62 6.77
C VAL A 10 14.81 26.96 8.08
N VAL A 11 15.35 27.85 8.89
CA VAL A 11 14.79 28.29 10.17
C VAL A 11 14.24 29.72 10.06
N THR A 12 15.01 30.62 9.49
CA THR A 12 14.64 32.02 9.29
C THR A 12 14.57 32.36 7.80
N ARG A 13 13.80 33.39 7.45
CA ARG A 13 13.74 33.88 6.07
C ARG A 13 15.11 34.42 5.64
N SER A 14 15.51 34.04 4.44
CA SER A 14 16.77 34.48 3.89
C SER A 14 16.67 35.80 3.15
N ALA A 15 17.65 36.67 3.38
CA ALA A 15 17.85 37.87 2.61
C ALA A 15 18.33 37.60 1.16
N ASN A 16 18.89 36.40 0.93
CA ASN A 16 19.38 35.99 -0.40
C ASN A 16 18.24 35.55 -1.34
N MET A 17 17.02 35.33 -0.80
CA MET A 17 15.83 34.92 -1.56
C MET A 17 14.65 35.84 -1.30
N PRO A 18 14.78 37.18 -1.54
CA PRO A 18 13.73 38.15 -1.20
C PRO A 18 12.44 37.94 -2.01
N TRP A 19 12.52 37.26 -3.13
CA TRP A 19 11.40 36.92 -4.01
C TRP A 19 10.53 35.78 -3.47
N PHE A 20 10.98 35.06 -2.44
CA PHE A 20 10.21 33.96 -1.84
C PHE A 20 9.45 34.46 -0.62
N GLU A 21 8.12 34.51 -0.73
CA GLU A 21 7.22 34.97 0.34
C GLU A 21 6.65 33.82 1.20
N GLY A 22 6.96 32.56 0.86
CA GLY A 22 6.47 31.38 1.56
C GLY A 22 7.05 31.19 2.97
N PRO A 23 6.58 30.19 3.70
CA PRO A 23 7.10 29.85 5.03
C PRO A 23 8.51 29.24 4.93
N THR A 24 9.26 29.34 6.04
CA THR A 24 10.51 28.59 6.19
C THR A 24 10.23 27.09 6.30
N LEU A 25 11.27 26.27 6.05
CA LEU A 25 11.13 24.81 6.14
C LEU A 25 10.65 24.37 7.55
N LEU A 26 11.27 24.91 8.61
CA LEU A 26 10.89 24.58 9.98
C LEU A 26 9.43 24.94 10.26
N HIS A 27 9.02 26.16 9.91
CA HIS A 27 7.62 26.57 10.10
C HIS A 27 6.64 25.68 9.33
N HIS A 28 6.99 25.27 8.09
CA HIS A 28 6.17 24.35 7.30
C HIS A 28 6.05 22.98 8.00
N LEU A 29 7.16 22.42 8.49
CA LEU A 29 7.17 21.12 9.16
C LEU A 29 6.40 21.13 10.49
N GLU A 30 6.45 22.24 11.25
CA GLU A 30 5.72 22.39 12.51
C GLU A 30 4.20 22.55 12.31
N ASN A 31 3.77 23.07 11.16
CA ASN A 31 2.37 23.43 10.89
C ASN A 31 1.69 22.56 9.83
N VAL A 32 2.43 21.68 9.14
CA VAL A 32 1.82 20.82 8.14
C VAL A 32 0.85 19.84 8.79
N TYR A 33 -0.38 19.83 8.26
CA TYR A 33 -1.41 18.91 8.73
C TYR A 33 -1.16 17.50 8.23
N THR A 34 -0.81 16.58 9.13
CA THR A 34 -0.46 15.18 8.81
C THR A 34 -1.61 14.20 9.03
N ALA A 35 -2.69 14.60 9.70
CA ALA A 35 -3.80 13.71 10.04
C ALA A 35 -4.69 13.32 8.84
N SER A 36 -4.52 13.96 7.68
CA SER A 36 -5.26 13.60 6.45
C SER A 36 -4.69 12.40 5.71
N ASP A 37 -3.54 11.88 6.12
CA ASP A 37 -2.89 10.75 5.46
C ASP A 37 -3.53 9.40 5.79
N ASP A 38 -4.33 9.34 6.85
CA ASP A 38 -5.05 8.14 7.27
C ASP A 38 -6.46 8.09 6.68
N ASN A 39 -6.70 7.18 5.75
CA ASN A 39 -8.06 6.88 5.31
C ASN A 39 -8.81 6.18 6.46
N ARG A 40 -9.73 6.90 7.12
CA ARG A 40 -10.54 6.37 8.24
C ARG A 40 -11.92 5.86 7.79
N ILE A 41 -12.23 5.91 6.52
CA ILE A 41 -13.54 5.55 5.96
C ILE A 41 -13.52 4.14 5.40
N ASP A 42 -12.56 3.86 4.54
CA ASP A 42 -12.49 2.62 3.79
C ASP A 42 -11.79 1.52 4.59
N VAL A 43 -12.57 0.62 5.17
CA VAL A 43 -12.02 -0.50 5.94
C VAL A 43 -11.20 -1.41 5.05
N ARG A 44 -9.91 -1.53 5.37
CA ARG A 44 -8.94 -2.39 4.70
C ARG A 44 -8.08 -3.09 5.75
N PHE A 45 -8.25 -4.39 5.85
CA PHE A 45 -7.48 -5.20 6.79
C PHE A 45 -6.89 -6.41 6.06
N PRO A 46 -5.66 -6.27 5.53
CA PRO A 46 -4.93 -7.39 4.91
C PRO A 46 -4.53 -8.41 5.98
N VAL A 47 -4.97 -9.64 5.83
CA VAL A 47 -4.63 -10.72 6.76
C VAL A 47 -3.18 -11.14 6.56
N GLN A 48 -2.37 -11.04 7.61
CA GLN A 48 -0.97 -11.41 7.61
C GLN A 48 -0.73 -12.82 8.15
N PHE A 49 -1.49 -13.21 9.15
CA PHE A 49 -1.34 -14.49 9.81
C PHE A 49 -2.66 -14.96 10.43
N VAL A 50 -2.89 -16.28 10.41
CA VAL A 50 -4.04 -16.89 11.09
C VAL A 50 -3.55 -17.54 12.37
N ILE A 51 -4.04 -17.04 13.50
CA ILE A 51 -3.72 -17.56 14.84
C ILE A 51 -4.75 -18.63 15.19
N ARG A 52 -4.29 -19.86 15.32
CA ARG A 52 -5.10 -21.00 15.78
C ARG A 52 -4.29 -21.83 16.77
N PRO A 53 -4.24 -21.42 18.06
CA PRO A 53 -3.53 -22.15 19.07
C PRO A 53 -4.20 -23.49 19.29
N GLN A 54 -3.47 -24.58 19.13
CA GLN A 54 -3.96 -25.93 19.49
C GLN A 54 -3.66 -26.21 20.97
N ARG A 55 -4.26 -25.41 21.87
CA ARG A 55 -4.05 -25.49 23.32
C ARG A 55 -5.38 -25.68 24.03
N ALA A 56 -5.38 -26.47 25.12
CA ALA A 56 -6.58 -26.71 25.93
C ALA A 56 -7.20 -25.41 26.49
N ASP A 57 -6.37 -24.38 26.74
CA ASP A 57 -6.82 -23.07 27.27
C ASP A 57 -7.54 -22.22 26.21
N TYR A 58 -7.43 -22.58 24.94
CA TYR A 58 -8.02 -21.86 23.81
C TYR A 58 -8.59 -22.85 22.77
N PRO A 59 -9.60 -23.66 23.13
CA PRO A 59 -10.02 -24.80 22.30
C PRO A 59 -10.53 -24.39 20.91
N ASP A 60 -11.18 -23.23 20.78
CA ASP A 60 -11.82 -22.79 19.53
C ASP A 60 -11.34 -21.40 19.07
N TYR A 61 -10.21 -20.92 19.62
CA TYR A 61 -9.70 -19.60 19.23
C TYR A 61 -9.23 -19.61 17.78
N ARG A 62 -9.78 -18.72 16.98
CA ARG A 62 -9.34 -18.44 15.61
C ARG A 62 -9.30 -16.94 15.39
N GLY A 63 -8.09 -16.41 15.31
CA GLY A 63 -7.85 -14.99 15.14
C GLY A 63 -7.14 -14.68 13.82
N TYR A 64 -7.50 -13.59 13.20
CA TYR A 64 -6.90 -13.11 11.95
C TYR A 64 -6.05 -11.89 12.27
N ALA A 65 -4.73 -12.10 12.31
CA ALA A 65 -3.77 -11.06 12.65
C ALA A 65 -3.36 -10.25 11.42
N GLY A 66 -3.27 -8.93 11.59
CA GLY A 66 -2.87 -8.01 10.54
C GLY A 66 -2.68 -6.60 11.06
N ARG A 67 -2.36 -5.69 10.15
CA ARG A 67 -2.33 -4.26 10.41
C ARG A 67 -3.50 -3.59 9.70
N VAL A 68 -4.23 -2.75 10.41
CA VAL A 68 -5.32 -1.95 9.81
C VAL A 68 -4.70 -1.00 8.79
N ALA A 69 -5.00 -1.22 7.51
CA ALA A 69 -4.48 -0.42 6.41
C ALA A 69 -5.39 0.77 6.07
N GLY A 70 -6.63 0.75 6.53
CA GLY A 70 -7.58 1.84 6.36
C GLY A 70 -8.88 1.56 7.09
N GLY A 71 -9.68 2.60 7.29
CA GLY A 71 -10.93 2.57 8.00
C GLY A 71 -10.80 2.33 9.50
N VAL A 72 -11.93 2.24 10.17
CA VAL A 72 -12.01 1.88 11.58
C VAL A 72 -12.82 0.59 11.69
N LEU A 73 -12.22 -0.44 12.30
CA LEU A 73 -12.88 -1.70 12.63
C LEU A 73 -13.47 -1.60 14.02
N ARG A 74 -14.71 -2.06 14.21
CA ARG A 74 -15.38 -2.11 15.51
C ARG A 74 -15.94 -3.50 15.79
N VAL A 75 -15.97 -3.85 17.05
CA VAL A 75 -16.72 -5.03 17.50
C VAL A 75 -18.20 -4.84 17.15
N GLY A 76 -18.80 -5.82 16.49
CA GLY A 76 -20.17 -5.79 15.96
C GLY A 76 -20.27 -5.33 14.49
N ASP A 77 -19.20 -4.85 13.86
CA ASP A 77 -19.22 -4.50 12.43
C ASP A 77 -19.39 -5.76 11.57
N GLU A 78 -20.28 -5.66 10.57
CA GLU A 78 -20.34 -6.64 9.48
C GLU A 78 -19.18 -6.43 8.50
N VAL A 79 -18.49 -7.50 8.19
CA VAL A 79 -17.34 -7.51 7.29
C VAL A 79 -17.46 -8.57 6.22
N MET A 80 -16.76 -8.36 5.13
CA MET A 80 -16.63 -9.29 4.01
C MET A 80 -15.18 -9.70 3.83
N VAL A 81 -14.96 -10.96 3.51
CA VAL A 81 -13.65 -11.55 3.22
C VAL A 81 -13.48 -11.70 1.72
N LEU A 82 -12.40 -11.15 1.18
CA LEU A 82 -12.03 -11.32 -0.22
C LEU A 82 -10.84 -12.27 -0.33
N PRO A 83 -10.83 -13.19 -1.31
CA PRO A 83 -11.67 -13.26 -2.51
C PRO A 83 -13.01 -13.98 -2.34
N SER A 84 -13.28 -14.66 -1.22
CA SER A 84 -14.45 -15.54 -1.08
C SER A 84 -15.79 -14.81 -1.21
N GLY A 85 -15.85 -13.53 -0.82
CA GLY A 85 -17.09 -12.75 -0.77
C GLY A 85 -18.00 -13.10 0.39
N LEU A 86 -17.58 -14.00 1.29
CA LEU A 86 -18.35 -14.38 2.47
C LEU A 86 -18.36 -13.26 3.50
N THR A 87 -19.48 -13.08 4.17
CA THR A 87 -19.65 -12.08 5.22
C THR A 87 -19.64 -12.73 6.60
N SER A 88 -19.25 -11.97 7.60
CA SER A 88 -19.28 -12.34 9.02
C SER A 88 -19.31 -11.08 9.87
N THR A 89 -19.46 -11.24 11.18
CA THR A 89 -19.44 -10.14 12.15
C THR A 89 -18.19 -10.21 13.01
N ILE A 90 -17.60 -9.07 13.31
CA ILE A 90 -16.46 -8.97 14.23
C ILE A 90 -16.97 -9.19 15.66
N THR A 91 -16.54 -10.28 16.30
CA THR A 91 -16.88 -10.61 17.69
C THR A 91 -15.89 -10.08 18.70
N GLY A 92 -14.65 -9.79 18.28
CA GLY A 92 -13.62 -9.26 19.14
C GLY A 92 -12.43 -8.73 18.35
N ILE A 93 -11.67 -7.85 18.98
CA ILE A 93 -10.42 -7.31 18.47
C ILE A 93 -9.38 -7.39 19.58
N ASP A 94 -8.36 -8.20 19.40
CA ASP A 94 -7.28 -8.37 20.37
C ASP A 94 -6.05 -7.55 19.95
N SER A 95 -5.40 -6.93 20.92
CA SER A 95 -4.12 -6.25 20.74
C SER A 95 -3.10 -6.74 21.75
N PRO A 96 -1.79 -6.43 21.57
CA PRO A 96 -0.77 -6.76 22.58
C PRO A 96 -1.03 -6.17 23.97
N LEU A 97 -1.84 -5.11 24.04
CA LEU A 97 -2.20 -4.41 25.29
C LEU A 97 -3.57 -4.88 25.86
N GLY A 98 -4.21 -5.87 25.24
CA GLY A 98 -5.52 -6.37 25.62
C GLY A 98 -6.60 -6.15 24.57
N PRO A 99 -7.84 -6.54 24.88
CA PRO A 99 -8.96 -6.42 23.95
C PRO A 99 -9.33 -4.95 23.69
N LEU A 100 -9.73 -4.66 22.45
CA LEU A 100 -10.17 -3.34 22.00
C LEU A 100 -11.63 -3.38 21.53
N GLN A 101 -12.35 -2.27 21.68
CA GLN A 101 -13.66 -2.09 21.07
C GLN A 101 -13.58 -1.59 19.63
N GLU A 102 -12.50 -0.88 19.29
CA GLU A 102 -12.22 -0.41 17.94
C GLU A 102 -10.72 -0.44 17.63
N ALA A 103 -10.37 -0.59 16.36
CA ALA A 103 -9.01 -0.49 15.84
C ALA A 103 -8.95 0.50 14.68
N THR A 104 -7.95 1.39 14.72
CA THR A 104 -7.74 2.48 13.77
C THR A 104 -6.57 2.17 12.82
N PRO A 105 -6.44 2.90 11.68
CA PRO A 105 -5.33 2.73 10.77
C PRO A 105 -3.97 2.75 11.47
N GLY A 106 -3.09 1.86 11.02
CA GLY A 106 -1.74 1.71 11.58
C GLY A 106 -1.62 0.74 12.75
N GLN A 107 -2.70 0.39 13.44
CA GLN A 107 -2.66 -0.57 14.55
C GLN A 107 -2.51 -2.01 14.04
N ALA A 108 -1.66 -2.77 14.73
CA ALA A 108 -1.53 -4.22 14.55
C ALA A 108 -2.46 -4.92 15.54
N VAL A 109 -3.42 -5.67 15.04
CA VAL A 109 -4.47 -6.32 15.84
C VAL A 109 -4.78 -7.72 15.31
N THR A 110 -5.50 -8.48 16.12
CA THR A 110 -6.10 -9.76 15.75
C THR A 110 -7.62 -9.62 15.79
N VAL A 111 -8.25 -9.84 14.65
CA VAL A 111 -9.71 -9.78 14.50
C VAL A 111 -10.30 -11.17 14.69
N LEU A 112 -11.34 -11.26 15.50
CA LEU A 112 -12.14 -12.47 15.72
C LEU A 112 -13.46 -12.33 14.97
N LEU A 113 -13.88 -13.38 14.27
CA LEU A 113 -15.14 -13.41 13.52
C LEU A 113 -16.12 -14.40 14.13
N ALA A 114 -17.42 -14.15 13.94
CA ALA A 114 -18.49 -15.02 14.42
C ALA A 114 -18.50 -16.39 13.70
N ASP A 115 -18.12 -16.39 12.41
CA ASP A 115 -18.17 -17.57 11.58
C ASP A 115 -16.78 -18.15 11.35
N ASP A 116 -16.69 -19.48 11.22
CA ASP A 116 -15.46 -20.20 10.92
C ASP A 116 -15.18 -20.16 9.41
N LEU A 117 -14.71 -19.02 8.93
CA LEU A 117 -14.39 -18.81 7.51
C LEU A 117 -12.99 -19.28 7.16
N SER A 118 -12.84 -19.83 5.96
CA SER A 118 -11.52 -20.18 5.41
C SER A 118 -10.81 -18.93 4.92
N ILE A 119 -10.01 -18.33 5.79
CA ILE A 119 -9.23 -17.12 5.51
C ILE A 119 -7.75 -17.47 5.60
N THR A 120 -6.97 -16.95 4.68
CA THR A 120 -5.51 -17.19 4.60
C THR A 120 -4.72 -15.88 4.54
N ARG A 121 -3.41 -15.99 4.69
CA ARG A 121 -2.51 -14.86 4.46
C ARG A 121 -2.70 -14.31 3.04
N GLY A 122 -2.86 -13.00 2.92
CA GLY A 122 -3.06 -12.30 1.65
C GLY A 122 -4.53 -12.07 1.29
N ASP A 123 -5.46 -12.61 2.07
CA ASP A 123 -6.87 -12.24 1.97
C ASP A 123 -7.11 -10.86 2.57
N MET A 124 -8.21 -10.23 2.19
CA MET A 124 -8.57 -8.89 2.61
C MET A 124 -9.93 -8.90 3.32
N ILE A 125 -9.97 -8.35 4.53
CA ILE A 125 -11.23 -8.07 5.22
C ILE A 125 -11.60 -6.60 4.96
N CYS A 126 -12.84 -6.38 4.50
CA CYS A 126 -13.38 -5.06 4.18
C CYS A 126 -14.87 -4.97 4.53
N ARG A 127 -15.48 -3.80 4.40
CA ARG A 127 -16.93 -3.68 4.51
C ARG A 127 -17.65 -4.21 3.25
N PRO A 128 -18.83 -4.87 3.37
CA PRO A 128 -19.56 -5.42 2.22
C PRO A 128 -19.90 -4.36 1.15
N ASN A 129 -20.25 -3.15 1.58
CA ASN A 129 -20.67 -2.05 0.71
C ASN A 129 -19.54 -1.10 0.32
N ASN A 130 -18.32 -1.37 0.77
CA ASN A 130 -17.14 -0.54 0.48
C ASN A 130 -15.93 -1.45 0.22
N ARG A 131 -15.94 -2.09 -0.94
CA ARG A 131 -14.92 -3.05 -1.34
C ARG A 131 -13.75 -2.33 -2.04
N PRO A 132 -12.51 -2.80 -1.84
CA PRO A 132 -11.41 -2.40 -2.70
C PRO A 132 -11.63 -2.88 -4.14
N ARG A 133 -10.93 -2.29 -5.08
CA ARG A 133 -10.90 -2.81 -6.45
C ARG A 133 -10.24 -4.18 -6.47
N ALA A 134 -10.70 -5.04 -7.37
CA ALA A 134 -10.13 -6.36 -7.60
C ALA A 134 -9.75 -6.47 -9.07
N SER A 135 -8.46 -6.63 -9.39
CA SER A 135 -7.99 -6.81 -10.77
C SER A 135 -6.69 -7.59 -10.83
N GLN A 136 -6.49 -8.26 -11.96
CA GLN A 136 -5.22 -8.84 -12.38
C GLN A 136 -4.50 -7.95 -13.40
N GLU A 137 -5.26 -7.12 -14.13
CA GLU A 137 -4.73 -6.09 -15.01
C GLU A 137 -4.61 -4.80 -14.21
N LEU A 138 -3.38 -4.31 -14.09
CA LEU A 138 -3.04 -3.19 -13.22
C LEU A 138 -2.32 -2.12 -14.01
N GLU A 139 -2.54 -0.87 -13.63
CA GLU A 139 -1.78 0.26 -14.09
C GLU A 139 -1.08 0.92 -12.90
N ALA A 140 0.20 1.26 -13.04
CA ALA A 140 0.97 1.81 -11.94
C ALA A 140 2.03 2.82 -12.42
N MET A 141 2.37 3.76 -11.53
CA MET A 141 3.66 4.44 -11.60
C MET A 141 4.69 3.53 -10.94
N LEU A 142 5.76 3.24 -11.64
CA LEU A 142 6.84 2.36 -11.19
C LEU A 142 8.16 3.12 -11.15
N CYS A 143 8.87 3.03 -10.03
CA CYS A 143 10.26 3.45 -9.91
C CYS A 143 11.15 2.21 -9.99
N TRP A 144 12.06 2.18 -10.96
CA TRP A 144 13.00 1.07 -11.13
C TRP A 144 14.22 1.28 -10.24
N MET A 145 14.62 0.25 -9.49
CA MET A 145 15.64 0.33 -8.43
C MET A 145 16.78 -0.68 -8.62
N ASP A 146 16.71 -1.53 -9.63
CA ASP A 146 17.74 -2.52 -9.92
C ASP A 146 18.86 -1.87 -10.76
N ASP A 147 20.10 -1.95 -10.26
CA ASP A 147 21.30 -1.46 -10.92
C ASP A 147 21.95 -2.50 -11.85
N ALA A 148 21.62 -3.78 -11.66
CA ALA A 148 22.19 -4.87 -12.45
C ALA A 148 21.57 -4.98 -13.85
N ALA A 149 20.28 -4.65 -13.98
CA ALA A 149 19.57 -4.73 -15.25
C ALA A 149 18.39 -3.75 -15.33
N PRO A 150 18.09 -3.18 -16.50
CA PRO A 150 16.89 -2.39 -16.71
C PRO A 150 15.64 -3.29 -16.66
N LEU A 151 14.49 -2.66 -16.46
CA LEU A 151 13.20 -3.34 -16.55
C LEU A 151 13.07 -4.05 -17.90
N GLN A 152 12.76 -5.34 -17.85
CA GLN A 152 12.53 -6.15 -19.04
C GLN A 152 11.04 -6.46 -19.16
N PRO A 153 10.37 -5.96 -20.21
CA PRO A 153 8.98 -6.34 -20.48
C PRO A 153 8.80 -7.85 -20.59
N ASN A 154 7.69 -8.35 -20.10
CA ASN A 154 7.32 -9.75 -20.05
C ASN A 154 8.19 -10.67 -19.17
N ARG A 155 9.24 -10.17 -18.53
CA ARG A 155 9.93 -10.91 -17.47
C ARG A 155 9.00 -11.04 -16.25
N ILE A 156 9.07 -12.20 -15.59
CA ILE A 156 8.27 -12.49 -14.40
C ILE A 156 9.03 -12.04 -13.17
N TYR A 157 8.32 -11.33 -12.29
CA TYR A 157 8.78 -10.87 -10.98
C TYR A 157 7.82 -11.39 -9.91
N SER A 158 8.30 -11.56 -8.70
CA SER A 158 7.44 -11.71 -7.53
C SER A 158 6.92 -10.33 -7.12
N LEU A 159 5.61 -10.16 -7.07
CA LEU A 159 4.95 -8.93 -6.63
C LEU A 159 4.47 -9.12 -5.19
N LYS A 160 4.93 -8.23 -4.30
CA LYS A 160 4.44 -8.16 -2.93
C LYS A 160 3.54 -6.94 -2.76
N HIS A 161 2.27 -7.21 -2.47
CA HIS A 161 1.24 -6.21 -2.20
C HIS A 161 0.62 -6.48 -0.84
N THR A 162 0.79 -5.55 0.11
CA THR A 162 0.38 -5.77 1.51
C THR A 162 0.94 -7.10 2.06
N SER A 163 0.08 -8.05 2.42
CA SER A 163 0.45 -9.39 2.87
C SER A 163 0.45 -10.44 1.75
N LYS A 164 -0.05 -10.09 0.55
CA LYS A 164 -0.17 -10.99 -0.60
C LYS A 164 1.10 -11.04 -1.42
N LEU A 165 1.44 -12.25 -1.85
CA LEU A 165 2.46 -12.50 -2.87
C LEU A 165 1.77 -13.03 -4.13
N ALA A 166 2.11 -12.47 -5.28
CA ALA A 166 1.66 -12.94 -6.59
C ALA A 166 2.84 -12.84 -7.57
N ARG A 167 2.79 -13.59 -8.66
CA ARG A 167 3.72 -13.37 -9.77
C ARG A 167 3.14 -12.31 -10.70
N ALA A 168 3.98 -11.43 -11.17
CA ALA A 168 3.60 -10.34 -12.05
C ALA A 168 4.58 -10.20 -13.22
N LYS A 169 4.08 -9.70 -14.33
CA LYS A 169 4.91 -9.24 -15.44
C LYS A 169 4.49 -7.83 -15.85
N VAL A 170 5.45 -6.99 -16.17
CA VAL A 170 5.19 -5.73 -16.85
C VAL A 170 4.94 -6.04 -18.31
N THR A 171 3.74 -5.74 -18.79
CA THR A 171 3.32 -6.02 -20.18
C THR A 171 3.71 -4.87 -21.10
N LYS A 172 3.70 -3.64 -20.58
CA LYS A 172 3.99 -2.46 -21.36
C LYS A 172 4.51 -1.32 -20.49
N VAL A 173 5.47 -0.56 -21.02
CA VAL A 173 5.82 0.78 -20.52
C VAL A 173 5.04 1.79 -21.34
N LEU A 174 4.14 2.56 -20.70
CA LEU A 174 3.31 3.54 -21.40
C LEU A 174 4.09 4.83 -21.69
N TYR A 175 4.87 5.27 -20.71
CA TYR A 175 5.80 6.40 -20.83
C TYR A 175 6.79 6.39 -19.67
N ARG A 176 7.94 7.04 -19.88
CA ARG A 176 8.88 7.40 -18.84
C ARG A 176 8.66 8.85 -18.44
N LEU A 177 8.78 9.14 -17.14
CA LEU A 177 8.73 10.50 -16.63
C LEU A 177 10.14 11.09 -16.60
N ASN A 178 10.38 12.19 -17.32
CA ASN A 178 11.59 12.94 -17.19
C ASN A 178 11.57 13.72 -15.86
N ILE A 179 12.44 13.34 -14.92
CA ILE A 179 12.45 13.90 -13.56
C ILE A 179 12.87 15.37 -13.49
N SER A 180 13.56 15.88 -14.52
CA SER A 180 14.06 17.25 -14.54
C SER A 180 13.01 18.27 -14.98
N ASN A 181 12.09 17.88 -15.88
CA ASN A 181 11.08 18.78 -16.43
C ASN A 181 9.64 18.26 -16.32
N LEU A 182 9.47 17.04 -15.75
CA LEU A 182 8.19 16.34 -15.55
C LEU A 182 7.45 16.02 -16.86
N HIS A 183 8.13 16.06 -17.99
CA HIS A 183 7.54 15.67 -19.28
C HIS A 183 7.46 14.14 -19.41
N ARG A 184 6.48 13.68 -20.18
CA ARG A 184 6.26 12.27 -20.49
C ARG A 184 6.95 11.91 -21.79
N GLU A 185 7.90 11.01 -21.72
CA GLU A 185 8.62 10.47 -22.86
C GLU A 185 7.95 9.18 -23.31
N GLN A 186 7.37 9.19 -24.50
CA GLN A 186 6.72 8.02 -25.10
C GLN A 186 7.71 7.21 -25.95
N GLY A 187 7.33 5.96 -26.28
CA GLY A 187 8.18 5.08 -27.11
C GLY A 187 9.38 4.51 -26.37
N VAL A 188 9.31 4.47 -25.04
CA VAL A 188 10.31 3.85 -24.17
C VAL A 188 9.84 2.45 -23.79
N ASP A 189 10.65 1.44 -24.06
CA ASP A 189 10.30 0.03 -23.80
C ASP A 189 10.89 -0.50 -22.47
N ALA A 190 11.77 0.25 -21.82
CA ALA A 190 12.45 -0.16 -20.60
C ALA A 190 12.62 1.02 -19.63
N LEU A 191 12.83 0.71 -18.35
CA LEU A 191 13.21 1.68 -17.32
C LEU A 191 14.58 1.28 -16.77
N ALA A 192 15.53 2.21 -16.74
CA ALA A 192 16.82 2.04 -16.10
C ALA A 192 16.76 2.42 -14.61
N LEU A 193 17.86 2.20 -13.89
CA LEU A 193 18.00 2.56 -12.48
C LEU A 193 17.55 4.02 -12.22
N ASN A 194 16.71 4.20 -11.20
CA ASN A 194 16.13 5.48 -10.77
C ASN A 194 15.18 6.13 -11.78
N GLU A 195 14.84 5.46 -12.86
CA GLU A 195 13.81 5.95 -13.77
C GLU A 195 12.42 5.65 -13.26
N ILE A 196 11.51 6.58 -13.52
CA ILE A 196 10.10 6.48 -13.14
C ILE A 196 9.29 6.43 -14.43
N GLY A 197 8.37 5.46 -14.50
CA GLY A 197 7.49 5.31 -15.65
C GLY A 197 6.10 4.81 -15.29
N ARG A 198 5.16 5.05 -16.17
CA ARG A 198 3.82 4.45 -16.10
C ARG A 198 3.83 3.14 -16.85
N VAL A 199 3.34 2.10 -16.21
CA VAL A 199 3.39 0.74 -16.76
C VAL A 199 2.04 0.05 -16.62
N GLU A 200 1.81 -0.91 -17.51
CA GLU A 200 0.77 -1.93 -17.38
C GLU A 200 1.39 -3.22 -16.86
N LEU A 201 0.70 -3.87 -15.91
CA LEU A 201 1.12 -5.13 -15.32
C LEU A 201 -0.01 -6.15 -15.36
N HIS A 202 0.38 -7.42 -15.52
CA HIS A 202 -0.52 -8.55 -15.35
C HIS A 202 -0.06 -9.41 -14.18
N THR A 203 -0.98 -9.80 -13.29
CA THR A 203 -0.70 -10.64 -12.12
C THR A 203 -1.39 -12.00 -12.22
N THR A 204 -0.78 -13.03 -11.63
CA THR A 204 -1.32 -14.40 -11.62
C THR A 204 -2.54 -14.57 -10.72
N ALA A 205 -2.79 -13.62 -9.82
CA ALA A 205 -3.95 -13.59 -8.92
C ALA A 205 -4.44 -12.16 -8.76
N PRO A 206 -5.75 -11.94 -8.56
CA PRO A 206 -6.27 -10.59 -8.39
C PRO A 206 -5.69 -9.94 -7.12
N LEU A 207 -5.33 -8.67 -7.24
CA LEU A 207 -5.01 -7.81 -6.10
C LEU A 207 -6.26 -7.07 -5.65
N PHE A 208 -6.37 -6.85 -4.34
CA PHE A 208 -7.43 -6.05 -3.72
C PHE A 208 -6.83 -4.72 -3.28
N PHE A 209 -7.05 -3.67 -4.04
CA PHE A 209 -6.32 -2.42 -3.90
C PHE A 209 -7.22 -1.18 -4.00
N ASP A 210 -6.71 -0.08 -3.51
CA ASP A 210 -7.24 1.26 -3.73
C ASP A 210 -6.19 2.06 -4.52
N ASP A 211 -6.59 3.18 -5.12
CA ASP A 211 -5.62 4.11 -5.68
C ASP A 211 -4.64 4.58 -4.61
N TYR A 212 -3.38 4.72 -4.99
CA TYR A 212 -2.33 5.19 -4.07
C TYR A 212 -2.66 6.52 -3.38
N HIS A 213 -3.39 7.41 -4.07
CA HIS A 213 -3.85 8.68 -3.50
C HIS A 213 -4.94 8.52 -2.43
N VAL A 214 -5.71 7.43 -2.51
CA VAL A 214 -6.80 7.14 -1.56
C VAL A 214 -6.26 6.37 -0.36
N ASN A 215 -5.39 5.39 -0.60
CA ASN A 215 -4.77 4.60 0.44
C ASN A 215 -3.37 4.16 0.02
N ARG A 216 -2.35 4.75 0.63
CA ARG A 216 -0.95 4.45 0.30
C ARG A 216 -0.56 3.01 0.60
N THR A 217 -1.14 2.39 1.64
CA THR A 217 -0.81 1.02 2.04
C THR A 217 -1.35 -0.01 1.04
N THR A 218 -2.62 0.12 0.65
CA THR A 218 -3.25 -0.79 -0.33
C THR A 218 -2.99 -0.37 -1.77
N GLY A 219 -2.51 0.84 -2.01
CA GLY A 219 -2.16 1.37 -3.33
C GLY A 219 -0.69 1.18 -3.70
N SER A 220 0.13 0.54 -2.87
CA SER A 220 1.56 0.35 -3.14
C SER A 220 1.95 -1.12 -3.22
N PHE A 221 2.99 -1.41 -3.99
CA PHE A 221 3.59 -2.74 -4.11
C PHE A 221 5.08 -2.65 -4.40
N ILE A 222 5.78 -3.77 -4.26
CA ILE A 222 7.15 -3.93 -4.73
C ILE A 222 7.25 -5.10 -5.71
N LEU A 223 8.17 -4.99 -6.66
CA LEU A 223 8.61 -6.10 -7.50
C LEU A 223 9.95 -6.62 -6.97
N VAL A 224 10.04 -7.92 -6.88
CA VAL A 224 11.20 -8.65 -6.37
C VAL A 224 11.65 -9.65 -7.44
N ASP A 225 12.93 -9.70 -7.72
CA ASP A 225 13.51 -10.73 -8.59
C ASP A 225 13.43 -12.10 -7.91
N GLU A 226 12.86 -13.08 -8.63
CA GLU A 226 12.64 -14.42 -8.05
C GLU A 226 13.93 -15.20 -7.79
N HIS A 227 15.05 -14.85 -8.43
CA HIS A 227 16.31 -15.57 -8.29
C HIS A 227 17.20 -14.97 -7.20
N SER A 228 17.33 -13.64 -7.20
CA SER A 228 18.19 -12.95 -6.24
C SER A 228 17.50 -12.58 -4.94
N GLY A 229 16.17 -12.48 -4.93
CA GLY A 229 15.39 -11.96 -3.83
C GLY A 229 15.52 -10.44 -3.64
N GLN A 230 16.16 -9.74 -4.58
CA GLN A 230 16.34 -8.28 -4.53
C GLN A 230 15.07 -7.55 -4.94
N THR A 231 14.78 -6.43 -4.30
CA THR A 231 13.71 -5.53 -4.71
C THR A 231 14.15 -4.75 -5.94
N CYS A 232 13.48 -4.98 -7.06
CA CYS A 232 13.79 -4.34 -8.35
C CYS A 232 12.99 -3.06 -8.58
N ALA A 233 11.81 -2.94 -7.98
CA ALA A 233 10.97 -1.75 -8.17
C ALA A 233 10.00 -1.53 -7.02
N ALA A 234 9.61 -0.25 -6.88
CA ALA A 234 8.47 0.17 -6.07
C ALA A 234 7.40 0.78 -6.98
N GLY A 235 6.13 0.41 -6.75
CA GLY A 235 5.01 0.82 -7.57
C GLY A 235 3.86 1.45 -6.78
N MET A 236 3.20 2.40 -7.43
CA MET A 236 1.98 3.05 -6.97
C MET A 236 0.84 2.71 -7.93
N LEU A 237 -0.15 1.98 -7.43
CA LEU A 237 -1.33 1.57 -8.21
C LEU A 237 -2.20 2.77 -8.55
N LEU A 238 -2.68 2.78 -9.77
CA LEU A 238 -3.53 3.83 -10.31
C LEU A 238 -4.83 3.22 -10.80
N SER A 239 -5.91 3.99 -10.74
CA SER A 239 -7.12 3.65 -11.48
C SER A 239 -6.87 3.81 -12.97
N PRO A 240 -7.37 2.88 -13.81
CA PRO A 240 -7.44 3.13 -15.24
C PRO A 240 -8.16 4.45 -15.49
N ARG A 241 -7.61 5.30 -16.37
CA ARG A 241 -8.35 6.48 -16.81
C ARG A 241 -9.55 6.01 -17.62
N THR A 242 -10.73 6.26 -17.12
CA THR A 242 -11.97 6.20 -17.89
C THR A 242 -11.95 7.23 -19.00
#